data_58dfb1f4febae8265a20c0374062cc53
#
_entry.id   58dfb1f4febae8265a20c0374062cc53
#
_cell.length_a   1.000
_cell.length_b   1.000
_cell.length_c   1.000
_cell.angle_alpha   90.00
_cell.angle_beta   90.00
_cell.angle_gamma   90.00
#
_symmetry.space_group_name_H-M   'P 1'
#
loop_
_entity.id
_entity.type
_entity.pdbx_description
1 polymer ?
#
loop_
_entity_poly.entity_id
_entity_poly.type
_entity_poly.pdbx_seq_one_letter_code
_entity_poly.pdbx_strand_id
1 'polypeptide(L)'
;RWKNVKDTVGDIICTDDKHSGRFPFSVESKKYKEIEILPCIIGQKANTLTFWGQAKDDGDRGGKEPILFMRYNNMKRDTYFVVVNEDIGKWILKHLNHKIDNYIMKLTSNEQKFYLMSSEILMKVDYKEIYKFIRKKLKG
;
A
#
# COMPACT_ATOMS: atom_id res chain seq x y z
N ARG A 1 -14.02 -11.48 -11.39
CA ARG A 1 -14.91 -12.48 -10.83
C ARG A 1 -15.14 -12.26 -9.33
N TRP A 2 -16.39 -12.16 -8.96
CA TRP A 2 -16.79 -11.97 -7.56
C TRP A 2 -17.03 -13.31 -6.91
N LYS A 3 -16.35 -13.61 -5.81
CA LYS A 3 -16.50 -14.87 -5.07
C LYS A 3 -17.10 -14.64 -3.71
N ASN A 4 -16.52 -13.75 -2.94
CA ASN A 4 -17.03 -13.38 -1.62
C ASN A 4 -16.51 -11.99 -1.26
N VAL A 5 -17.04 -11.42 -0.19
CA VAL A 5 -16.69 -10.04 0.22
C VAL A 5 -15.20 -9.89 0.47
N LYS A 6 -14.57 -10.89 1.09
CA LYS A 6 -13.15 -10.84 1.43
C LYS A 6 -12.26 -10.79 0.20
N ASP A 7 -12.63 -11.53 -0.85
CA ASP A 7 -11.82 -11.59 -2.07
C ASP A 7 -12.06 -10.40 -3.00
N THR A 8 -13.15 -9.66 -2.78
CA THR A 8 -13.56 -8.56 -3.65
C THR A 8 -13.32 -7.18 -3.06
N VAL A 9 -12.57 -7.11 -1.95
CA VAL A 9 -12.23 -5.83 -1.32
C VAL A 9 -11.07 -5.18 -2.05
N GLY A 10 -11.17 -3.86 -2.25
CA GLY A 10 -10.18 -3.08 -2.98
C GLY A 10 -10.47 -2.99 -4.48
N ASP A 11 -9.69 -2.20 -5.18
CA ASP A 11 -9.84 -1.94 -6.62
C ASP A 11 -9.31 -3.07 -7.47
N ILE A 12 -8.36 -3.83 -6.97
CA ILE A 12 -7.68 -4.90 -7.69
C ILE A 12 -7.87 -6.19 -6.92
N ILE A 13 -8.38 -7.21 -7.60
CA ILE A 13 -8.62 -8.51 -7.00
C ILE A 13 -7.80 -9.58 -7.72
N CYS A 14 -7.43 -10.61 -6.98
CA CYS A 14 -6.78 -11.77 -7.55
C CYS A 14 -7.79 -12.62 -8.32
N THR A 15 -7.58 -12.81 -9.61
CA THR A 15 -8.47 -13.60 -10.45
C THR A 15 -8.09 -15.07 -10.55
N ASP A 16 -6.95 -15.46 -10.00
CA ASP A 16 -6.50 -16.85 -9.97
C ASP A 16 -7.26 -17.61 -8.88
N ASP A 17 -8.10 -18.55 -9.26
CA ASP A 17 -8.93 -19.31 -8.34
C ASP A 17 -8.13 -20.08 -7.28
N LYS A 18 -6.92 -20.48 -7.62
CA LYS A 18 -6.01 -21.17 -6.68
C LYS A 18 -5.49 -20.25 -5.59
N HIS A 19 -5.28 -18.98 -5.90
CA HIS A 19 -4.54 -18.07 -5.05
C HIS A 19 -5.34 -16.87 -4.52
N SER A 20 -6.61 -16.71 -4.95
CA SER A 20 -7.39 -15.53 -4.57
C SER A 20 -7.52 -15.38 -3.05
N GLY A 21 -7.81 -16.47 -2.34
CA GLY A 21 -7.92 -16.44 -0.89
C GLY A 21 -6.59 -16.30 -0.16
N ARG A 22 -5.48 -16.42 -0.88
CA ARG A 22 -4.12 -16.29 -0.33
C ARG A 22 -3.50 -14.93 -0.62
N PHE A 23 -4.07 -14.19 -1.55
CA PHE A 23 -3.57 -12.85 -1.87
C PHE A 23 -3.83 -11.94 -0.67
N PRO A 24 -2.75 -11.49 0.03
CA PRO A 24 -2.92 -10.87 1.33
C PRO A 24 -3.26 -9.39 1.30
N PHE A 25 -3.20 -8.76 0.13
CA PHE A 25 -3.41 -7.32 0.02
C PHE A 25 -4.83 -6.96 -0.37
N SER A 26 -5.33 -5.87 0.21
CA SER A 26 -6.44 -5.10 -0.31
C SER A 26 -5.84 -3.90 -1.05
N VAL A 27 -5.93 -3.92 -2.37
CA VAL A 27 -5.26 -2.94 -3.24
C VAL A 27 -6.24 -1.83 -3.61
N GLU A 28 -5.89 -0.60 -3.26
CA GLU A 28 -6.59 0.61 -3.68
C GLU A 28 -5.74 1.34 -4.71
N SER A 29 -6.34 1.80 -5.80
CA SER A 29 -5.63 2.51 -6.86
C SER A 29 -6.32 3.84 -7.15
N LYS A 30 -5.56 4.93 -7.13
CA LYS A 30 -6.07 6.28 -7.35
C LYS A 30 -5.24 7.01 -8.39
N LYS A 31 -5.92 7.63 -9.35
CA LYS A 31 -5.29 8.49 -10.34
C LYS A 31 -6.00 9.83 -10.34
N TYR A 32 -5.26 10.87 -10.01
CA TYR A 32 -5.82 12.22 -9.87
C TYR A 32 -4.94 13.24 -10.61
N LYS A 33 -5.46 14.43 -10.82
CA LYS A 33 -4.70 15.54 -11.40
C LYS A 33 -3.48 15.84 -10.54
N GLU A 34 -3.66 15.83 -9.21
CA GLU A 34 -2.61 16.10 -8.23
C GLU A 34 -2.69 15.12 -7.09
N ILE A 35 -1.53 14.72 -6.57
CA ILE A 35 -1.40 13.95 -5.34
C ILE A 35 -0.71 14.85 -4.32
N GLU A 36 -1.40 15.11 -3.21
CA GLU A 36 -0.94 16.02 -2.18
C GLU A 36 -0.12 15.28 -1.13
N ILE A 37 1.18 15.50 -1.15
CA ILE A 37 2.10 14.86 -0.21
C ILE A 37 2.65 15.89 0.78
N LEU A 38 3.05 17.06 0.29
CA LEU A 38 3.66 18.09 1.14
C LEU A 38 2.78 18.50 2.32
N PRO A 39 1.46 18.69 2.15
CA PRO A 39 0.62 19.03 3.30
C PRO A 39 0.64 17.95 4.39
N CYS A 40 0.86 16.69 4.04
CA CYS A 40 0.95 15.61 5.03
C CYS A 40 2.11 15.82 6.00
N ILE A 41 3.22 16.39 5.51
CA ILE A 41 4.44 16.58 6.31
C ILE A 41 4.20 17.53 7.48
N ILE A 42 3.34 18.51 7.27
CA ILE A 42 3.03 19.51 8.30
C ILE A 42 1.68 19.28 8.96
N GLY A 43 1.12 18.09 8.80
CA GLY A 43 -0.12 17.72 9.45
C GLY A 43 -1.38 18.39 8.89
N GLN A 44 -1.31 18.92 7.67
CA GLN A 44 -2.46 19.52 7.01
C GLN A 44 -3.28 18.50 6.23
N LYS A 45 -4.53 18.85 5.96
CA LYS A 45 -5.43 18.04 5.15
C LYS A 45 -4.85 17.81 3.75
N ALA A 46 -4.90 16.58 3.28
CA ALA A 46 -4.36 16.20 1.97
C ALA A 46 -5.16 15.02 1.41
N ASN A 47 -5.27 14.95 0.07
CA ASN A 47 -6.00 13.84 -0.55
C ASN A 47 -5.32 12.49 -0.30
N THR A 48 -3.99 12.46 -0.16
CA THR A 48 -3.26 11.24 0.21
C THR A 48 -3.82 10.62 1.50
N LEU A 49 -4.11 11.44 2.50
CA LEU A 49 -4.65 10.94 3.78
C LEU A 49 -6.05 10.37 3.61
N THR A 50 -6.87 11.00 2.79
CA THR A 50 -8.23 10.52 2.49
C THR A 50 -8.18 9.17 1.78
N PHE A 51 -7.32 9.07 0.77
CA PHE A 51 -7.16 7.81 0.01
C PHE A 51 -6.61 6.69 0.89
N TRP A 52 -5.65 7.02 1.76
CA TRP A 52 -5.10 6.03 2.69
C TRP A 52 -6.15 5.56 3.70
N GLY A 53 -6.98 6.47 4.21
CA GLY A 53 -8.11 6.11 5.06
C GLY A 53 -9.06 5.13 4.40
N GLN A 54 -9.42 5.37 3.13
CA GLN A 54 -10.26 4.46 2.35
C GLN A 54 -9.61 3.09 2.19
N ALA A 55 -8.32 3.07 1.87
CA ALA A 55 -7.58 1.81 1.70
C ALA A 55 -7.58 0.99 2.99
N LYS A 56 -7.36 1.65 4.14
CA LYS A 56 -7.36 0.96 5.44
C LYS A 56 -8.74 0.40 5.78
N ASP A 57 -9.79 1.18 5.54
CA ASP A 57 -11.16 0.73 5.82
C ASP A 57 -11.50 -0.51 4.98
N ASP A 58 -11.14 -0.49 3.71
CA ASP A 58 -11.36 -1.64 2.82
C ASP A 58 -10.56 -2.86 3.28
N GLY A 59 -9.31 -2.64 3.66
CA GLY A 59 -8.47 -3.73 4.17
C GLY A 59 -9.05 -4.36 5.43
N ASP A 60 -9.47 -3.53 6.38
CA ASP A 60 -10.07 -3.99 7.63
C ASP A 60 -11.34 -4.78 7.36
N ARG A 61 -12.20 -4.28 6.48
CA ARG A 61 -13.45 -4.95 6.13
C ARG A 61 -13.22 -6.32 5.51
N GLY A 62 -12.18 -6.46 4.69
CA GLY A 62 -11.84 -7.70 4.01
C GLY A 62 -10.87 -8.61 4.77
N GLY A 63 -10.35 -8.16 5.91
CA GLY A 63 -9.34 -8.92 6.64
C GLY A 63 -8.03 -9.05 5.86
N LYS A 64 -7.68 -8.02 5.09
CA LYS A 64 -6.47 -8.00 4.26
C LYS A 64 -5.62 -6.78 4.58
N GLU A 65 -4.37 -6.84 4.19
CA GLU A 65 -3.43 -5.73 4.40
C GLU A 65 -3.66 -4.65 3.34
N PRO A 66 -3.93 -3.40 3.76
CA PRO A 66 -4.13 -2.33 2.79
C PRO A 66 -2.82 -1.93 2.12
N ILE A 67 -2.91 -1.66 0.83
CA ILE A 67 -1.83 -1.05 0.06
C ILE A 67 -2.47 -0.08 -0.94
N LEU A 68 -1.93 1.12 -1.00
CA LEU A 68 -2.47 2.20 -1.83
C LEU A 68 -1.47 2.55 -2.93
N PHE A 69 -1.92 2.49 -4.18
CA PHE A 69 -1.16 2.95 -5.33
C PHE A 69 -1.77 4.26 -5.84
N MET A 70 -0.93 5.27 -6.02
CA MET A 70 -1.38 6.59 -6.48
C MET A 70 -0.57 7.06 -7.68
N ARG A 71 -1.24 7.71 -8.62
CA ARG A 71 -0.61 8.39 -9.75
C ARG A 71 -1.24 9.77 -9.93
N TYR A 72 -0.42 10.74 -10.29
CA TYR A 72 -0.95 12.01 -10.82
C TYR A 72 -0.79 12.02 -12.34
N ASN A 73 -1.53 12.91 -13.00
CA ASN A 73 -1.47 13.03 -14.46
C ASN A 73 -0.06 13.40 -14.91
N ASN A 74 0.41 12.76 -15.99
CA ASN A 74 1.74 13.01 -16.56
C ASN A 74 2.92 12.57 -15.67
N MET A 75 2.66 11.75 -14.68
CA MET A 75 3.71 11.14 -13.89
C MET A 75 4.56 10.20 -14.75
N LYS A 76 5.83 9.99 -14.36
CA LYS A 76 6.73 9.04 -15.04
C LYS A 76 6.01 7.72 -15.30
N ARG A 77 6.13 7.22 -16.55
CA ARG A 77 5.46 5.97 -16.97
C ARG A 77 5.83 4.81 -16.06
N ASP A 78 4.86 3.95 -15.81
CA ASP A 78 5.02 2.70 -15.05
C ASP A 78 5.53 2.91 -13.61
N THR A 79 5.33 4.09 -13.07
CA THR A 79 5.71 4.45 -11.70
C THR A 79 4.48 4.87 -10.91
N TYR A 80 4.42 4.49 -9.64
CA TYR A 80 3.35 4.86 -8.72
C TYR A 80 3.96 5.31 -7.40
N PHE A 81 3.25 6.15 -6.68
CA PHE A 81 3.46 6.27 -5.24
C PHE A 81 2.75 5.11 -4.57
N VAL A 82 3.41 4.50 -3.60
CA VAL A 82 2.84 3.39 -2.84
C VAL A 82 2.83 3.76 -1.37
N VAL A 83 1.68 3.55 -0.73
CA VAL A 83 1.54 3.76 0.72
C VAL A 83 1.24 2.43 1.38
N VAL A 84 1.98 2.15 2.45
CA VAL A 84 1.82 0.94 3.27
C VAL A 84 1.84 1.29 4.75
N ASN A 85 1.31 0.41 5.59
CA ASN A 85 1.39 0.55 7.04
C ASN A 85 2.84 0.62 7.52
N GLU A 86 3.04 1.19 8.69
CA GLU A 86 4.36 1.38 9.28
C GLU A 86 5.15 0.07 9.40
N ASP A 87 4.52 -0.98 9.87
CA ASP A 87 5.18 -2.27 10.05
C ASP A 87 5.63 -2.90 8.73
N ILE A 88 4.84 -2.73 7.68
CA ILE A 88 5.20 -3.20 6.34
C ILE A 88 6.38 -2.40 5.80
N GLY A 89 6.35 -1.09 5.96
CA GLY A 89 7.47 -0.24 5.54
C GLY A 89 8.77 -0.58 6.25
N LYS A 90 8.71 -0.82 7.55
CA LYS A 90 9.89 -1.24 8.34
C LYS A 90 10.42 -2.58 7.86
N TRP A 91 9.53 -3.53 7.58
CA TRP A 91 9.94 -4.83 7.07
C TRP A 91 10.65 -4.71 5.71
N ILE A 92 10.11 -3.89 4.81
CA ILE A 92 10.70 -3.66 3.50
C ILE A 92 12.12 -3.08 3.65
N LEU A 93 12.30 -2.08 4.49
CA LEU A 93 13.61 -1.48 4.74
C LEU A 93 14.61 -2.51 5.23
N LYS A 94 14.20 -3.33 6.18
CA LYS A 94 15.06 -4.37 6.75
C LYS A 94 15.38 -5.44 5.71
N HIS A 95 14.39 -5.89 4.94
CA HIS A 95 14.55 -6.89 3.91
C HIS A 95 15.55 -6.47 2.83
N LEU A 96 15.53 -5.20 2.47
CA LEU A 96 16.46 -4.64 1.48
C LEU A 96 17.75 -4.14 2.10
N ASN A 97 18.01 -4.46 3.39
CA ASN A 97 19.21 -4.10 4.14
C ASN A 97 19.50 -2.60 4.14
N HIS A 98 18.46 -1.78 4.19
CA HIS A 98 18.56 -0.32 4.15
C HIS A 98 19.34 0.20 2.94
N LYS A 99 19.46 -0.60 1.87
CA LYS A 99 20.14 -0.21 0.62
C LYS A 99 19.26 0.63 -0.28
N ILE A 100 18.20 1.17 0.25
CA ILE A 100 17.28 1.98 -0.51
C ILE A 100 17.69 3.42 -0.32
N ASP A 101 17.98 4.05 -1.43
CA ASP A 101 18.25 5.47 -1.46
C ASP A 101 16.97 6.23 -1.07
N ASN A 102 16.82 7.42 -1.44
CA ASN A 102 15.86 8.41 -0.97
C ASN A 102 14.40 8.17 -1.37
N TYR A 103 13.97 6.93 -1.59
CA TYR A 103 12.63 6.65 -2.11
C TYR A 103 11.60 6.29 -1.05
N ILE A 104 12.02 5.97 0.16
CA ILE A 104 11.09 5.68 1.26
C ILE A 104 11.02 6.86 2.19
N MET A 105 9.81 7.22 2.54
CA MET A 105 9.54 8.32 3.46
C MET A 105 8.56 7.83 4.52
N LYS A 106 8.96 7.93 5.79
CA LYS A 106 8.05 7.68 6.90
C LYS A 106 7.30 8.96 7.20
N LEU A 107 5.98 8.88 7.17
CA LEU A 107 5.12 10.02 7.47
C LEU A 107 4.25 9.73 8.68
N THR A 108 4.10 10.72 9.53
CA THR A 108 3.14 10.71 10.63
C THR A 108 2.28 11.95 10.47
N SER A 109 0.97 11.75 10.23
CA SER A 109 0.05 12.85 10.04
C SER A 109 -1.29 12.47 10.66
N ASN A 110 -1.85 13.36 11.48
CA ASN A 110 -3.14 13.14 12.15
C ASN A 110 -3.19 11.77 12.87
N GLU A 111 -2.11 11.45 13.59
CA GLU A 111 -1.95 10.19 14.32
C GLU A 111 -1.85 8.94 13.42
N GLN A 112 -1.85 9.13 12.10
CA GLN A 112 -1.62 8.04 11.17
C GLN A 112 -0.12 7.89 10.90
N LYS A 113 0.37 6.65 10.93
CA LYS A 113 1.76 6.33 10.63
C LYS A 113 1.81 5.43 9.42
N PHE A 114 2.50 5.87 8.39
CA PHE A 114 2.61 5.12 7.16
C PHE A 114 3.93 5.41 6.46
N TYR A 115 4.29 4.55 5.52
CA TYR A 115 5.45 4.78 4.65
C TYR A 115 4.96 5.07 3.25
N LEU A 116 5.58 6.09 2.64
CA LEU A 116 5.37 6.47 1.25
C LEU A 116 6.64 6.12 0.47
N MET A 117 6.49 5.43 -0.64
CA MET A 117 7.63 5.01 -1.45
C MET A 117 7.28 4.98 -2.93
N SER A 118 8.31 4.92 -3.77
CA SER A 118 8.13 4.62 -5.18
C SER A 118 7.80 3.14 -5.37
N SER A 119 6.95 2.84 -6.35
CA SER A 119 6.66 1.45 -6.71
C SER A 119 7.91 0.68 -7.14
N GLU A 120 8.96 1.37 -7.59
CA GLU A 120 10.24 0.74 -7.95
C GLU A 120 10.87 0.01 -6.76
N ILE A 121 10.66 0.53 -5.54
CA ILE A 121 11.15 -0.12 -4.33
C ILE A 121 10.38 -1.40 -4.06
N LEU A 122 9.06 -1.33 -4.17
CA LEU A 122 8.21 -2.50 -3.96
C LEU A 122 8.58 -3.64 -4.93
N MET A 123 8.96 -3.28 -6.16
CA MET A 123 9.35 -4.26 -7.18
C MET A 123 10.67 -4.98 -6.86
N LYS A 124 11.48 -4.43 -5.95
CA LYS A 124 12.73 -5.08 -5.51
C LYS A 124 12.52 -6.10 -4.41
N VAL A 125 11.34 -6.14 -3.83
CA VAL A 125 11.01 -7.05 -2.73
C VAL A 125 10.59 -8.39 -3.28
N ASP A 126 11.07 -9.47 -2.67
CA ASP A 126 10.62 -10.82 -2.98
C ASP A 126 9.16 -10.98 -2.57
N TYR A 127 8.26 -11.15 -3.55
CA TYR A 127 6.83 -11.23 -3.26
C TYR A 127 6.46 -12.41 -2.35
N LYS A 128 7.20 -13.51 -2.43
CA LYS A 128 6.93 -14.68 -1.57
C LYS A 128 7.21 -14.36 -0.11
N GLU A 129 8.29 -13.64 0.14
CA GLU A 129 8.68 -13.26 1.49
C GLU A 129 7.72 -12.25 2.10
N ILE A 130 7.33 -11.22 1.34
CA ILE A 130 6.39 -10.23 1.86
C ILE A 130 5.00 -10.84 2.09
N TYR A 131 4.55 -11.72 1.20
CA TYR A 131 3.27 -12.41 1.39
C TYR A 131 3.28 -13.28 2.65
N LYS A 132 4.36 -13.97 2.89
CA LYS A 132 4.54 -14.81 4.09
C LYS A 132 4.46 -13.95 5.35
N PHE A 133 5.15 -12.82 5.38
CA PHE A 133 5.12 -11.89 6.49
C PHE A 133 3.71 -11.36 6.75
N ILE A 134 3.02 -10.91 5.70
CA ILE A 134 1.68 -10.35 5.82
C ILE A 134 0.68 -11.40 6.26
N ARG A 135 0.73 -12.61 5.70
CA ARG A 135 -0.18 -13.68 6.10
C ARG A 135 0.00 -14.04 7.57
N LYS A 136 1.24 -14.04 8.06
CA LYS A 136 1.51 -14.25 9.48
C LYS A 136 0.94 -13.12 10.34
N LYS A 137 1.11 -11.88 9.90
CA LYS A 137 0.53 -10.70 10.56
C LYS A 137 -0.99 -10.82 10.66
N LEU A 138 -1.66 -11.19 9.58
CA LEU A 138 -3.13 -11.27 9.53
C LEU A 138 -3.70 -12.39 10.41
N LYS A 139 -2.92 -13.41 10.68
CA LYS A 139 -3.33 -14.51 11.56
C LYS A 139 -3.16 -14.17 13.04
N GLY A 140 -2.27 -13.27 13.32
CA GLY A 140 -1.91 -12.92 14.66
C GLY A 140 -2.67 -11.80 15.25
#